data_dfd14e7e0dcd5b273bad4007410731e8
#
_entry.id   dfd14e7e0dcd5b273bad4007410731e8
#
_cell.length_a   1.000
_cell.length_b   1.000
_cell.length_c   1.000
_cell.angle_alpha   90.00
_cell.angle_beta   90.00
_cell.angle_gamma   90.00
#
_symmetry.space_group_name_H-M   'P 1'
#
loop_
_entity.id
_entity.type
_entity.pdbx_description
1 polymer ?
#
loop_
_entity_poly.entity_id
_entity_poly.type
_entity_poly.pdbx_seq_one_letter_code
_entity_poly.pdbx_strand_id
1 'polypeptide(L)'
;MQYLHDQPDVDNTDVLLIFGWNGMQSHQIPQAPRKLQRLSKDKDKMLIVVDPRKTETAKLADIHLPIRPGTDALLLKAMISLILKEGWENKEYLADHTSGFDSVKSCFENFDARAAVKTCNLDFDQVREVTRLYATRKSSLRYDLGLFMGRHSGLNS
;
A
#
# COMPACT_ATOMS: atom_id res chain seq x y z
N MET A 1 25.06 -17.23 1.38
CA MET A 1 23.87 -16.81 0.63
C MET A 1 23.36 -15.54 1.27
N GLN A 2 23.54 -14.37 0.64
CA GLN A 2 23.06 -13.10 1.15
C GLN A 2 21.56 -13.02 0.78
N TYR A 3 20.67 -13.05 1.76
CA TYR A 3 19.27 -12.75 1.52
C TYR A 3 19.17 -11.24 1.26
N LEU A 4 19.01 -10.87 0.01
CA LEU A 4 18.60 -9.53 -0.37
C LEU A 4 17.13 -9.39 0.03
N HIS A 5 16.88 -8.76 1.17
CA HIS A 5 15.54 -8.31 1.50
C HIS A 5 15.23 -7.11 0.61
N ASP A 6 14.20 -7.22 -0.21
CA ASP A 6 13.69 -6.09 -0.97
C ASP A 6 13.27 -5.00 0.02
N GLN A 7 13.99 -3.88 -0.03
CA GLN A 7 13.71 -2.72 0.80
C GLN A 7 13.04 -1.66 -0.07
N PRO A 8 11.97 -1.00 0.40
CA PRO A 8 11.39 0.10 -0.34
C PRO A 8 12.41 1.24 -0.45
N ASP A 9 12.47 1.87 -1.61
CA ASP A 9 13.31 3.05 -1.83
C ASP A 9 12.68 4.29 -1.19
N VAL A 10 12.80 4.38 0.13
CA VAL A 10 12.21 5.47 0.93
C VAL A 10 12.83 6.82 0.58
N ASP A 11 14.08 6.83 0.15
CA ASP A 11 14.82 8.06 -0.09
C ASP A 11 14.40 8.73 -1.41
N ASN A 12 14.11 7.95 -2.44
CA ASN A 12 13.80 8.44 -3.78
C ASN A 12 12.31 8.34 -4.15
N THR A 13 11.44 7.88 -3.24
CA THR A 13 10.01 7.79 -3.50
C THR A 13 9.30 9.12 -3.24
N ASP A 14 8.25 9.41 -4.00
CA ASP A 14 7.34 10.54 -3.76
C ASP A 14 6.17 10.13 -2.87
N VAL A 15 5.74 8.85 -2.97
CA VAL A 15 4.67 8.29 -2.15
C VAL A 15 5.14 7.01 -1.51
N LEU A 16 5.18 6.98 -0.18
CA LEU A 16 5.42 5.75 0.58
C LEU A 16 4.11 5.24 1.17
N LEU A 17 3.65 4.10 0.68
CA LEU A 17 2.48 3.40 1.20
C LEU A 17 2.92 2.28 2.14
N ILE A 18 2.41 2.30 3.36
CA ILE A 18 2.77 1.33 4.41
C ILE A 18 1.55 0.54 4.83
N PHE A 19 1.67 -0.79 4.85
CA PHE A 19 0.68 -1.73 5.40
C PHE A 19 1.24 -2.45 6.62
N GLY A 20 0.60 -2.27 7.78
CA GLY A 20 0.86 -3.05 9.00
C GLY A 20 2.31 -3.01 9.51
N TRP A 21 3.04 -1.92 9.25
CA TRP A 21 4.41 -1.73 9.72
C TRP A 21 4.56 -0.46 10.57
N ASN A 22 4.98 -0.64 11.81
CA ASN A 22 5.33 0.47 12.68
C ASN A 22 6.84 0.75 12.65
N GLY A 23 7.30 1.42 11.59
CA GLY A 23 8.71 1.70 11.34
C GLY A 23 9.38 2.60 12.38
N MET A 24 8.60 3.28 13.22
CA MET A 24 9.13 4.06 14.35
C MET A 24 9.59 3.17 15.52
N GLN A 25 9.08 1.92 15.58
CA GLN A 25 9.40 0.94 16.62
C GLN A 25 10.17 -0.27 16.08
N SER A 26 9.96 -0.61 14.81
CA SER A 26 10.55 -1.78 14.16
C SER A 26 11.88 -1.44 13.50
N HIS A 27 12.90 -2.28 13.71
CA HIS A 27 14.27 -2.03 13.24
C HIS A 27 14.59 -2.71 11.90
N GLN A 28 13.62 -3.08 11.10
CA GLN A 28 13.81 -3.85 9.87
C GLN A 28 14.43 -3.05 8.71
N ILE A 29 14.27 -1.73 8.73
CA ILE A 29 14.93 -0.83 7.77
C ILE A 29 15.99 -0.02 8.52
N PRO A 30 17.25 0.04 8.06
CA PRO A 30 18.26 0.86 8.66
C PRO A 30 17.81 2.33 8.75
N GLN A 31 17.91 2.89 9.96
CA GLN A 31 17.51 4.28 10.25
C GLN A 31 16.04 4.62 9.91
N ALA A 32 15.14 3.64 9.95
CA ALA A 32 13.72 3.84 9.63
C ALA A 32 13.09 5.08 10.30
N PRO A 33 13.25 5.32 11.62
CA PRO A 33 12.68 6.49 12.26
C PRO A 33 13.15 7.81 11.65
N ARG A 34 14.44 7.93 11.32
CA ARG A 34 14.98 9.14 10.69
C ARG A 34 14.45 9.35 9.28
N LYS A 35 14.39 8.27 8.48
CA LYS A 35 13.87 8.31 7.11
C LYS A 35 12.40 8.70 7.09
N LEU A 36 11.58 8.09 7.95
CA LEU A 36 10.15 8.41 8.06
C LEU A 36 9.91 9.85 8.53
N GLN A 37 10.66 10.33 9.54
CA GLN A 37 10.58 11.71 9.99
C GLN A 37 11.01 12.72 8.93
N ARG A 38 12.01 12.38 8.10
CA ARG A 38 12.42 13.24 6.99
C ARG A 38 11.34 13.28 5.92
N LEU A 39 10.80 12.12 5.54
CA LEU A 39 9.74 12.01 4.55
C LEU A 39 8.48 12.78 4.98
N SER A 40 8.05 12.65 6.23
CA SER A 40 6.85 13.35 6.75
C SER A 40 6.99 14.87 6.86
N LYS A 41 8.20 15.43 6.75
CA LYS A 41 8.46 16.88 6.74
C LYS A 41 8.61 17.44 5.34
N ASP A 42 8.80 16.58 4.36
CA ASP A 42 8.98 16.96 2.96
C ASP A 42 7.62 17.17 2.30
N LYS A 43 7.31 18.41 1.91
CA LYS A 43 6.02 18.79 1.34
C LYS A 43 5.75 18.21 -0.05
N ASP A 44 6.80 17.79 -0.74
CA ASP A 44 6.69 17.18 -2.08
C ASP A 44 6.47 15.67 -2.01
N LYS A 45 6.61 15.08 -0.81
CA LYS A 45 6.44 13.66 -0.55
C LYS A 45 5.18 13.38 0.26
N MET A 46 4.75 12.12 0.25
CA MET A 46 3.55 11.70 0.97
C MET A 46 3.78 10.37 1.67
N LEU A 47 3.46 10.35 2.95
CA LEU A 47 3.44 9.13 3.78
C LEU A 47 2.00 8.69 4.01
N ILE A 48 1.67 7.50 3.52
CA ILE A 48 0.34 6.91 3.69
C ILE A 48 0.49 5.63 4.52
N VAL A 49 -0.30 5.51 5.57
CA VAL A 49 -0.24 4.36 6.48
C VAL A 49 -1.60 3.70 6.58
N VAL A 50 -1.64 2.41 6.27
CA VAL A 50 -2.78 1.52 6.48
C VAL A 50 -2.49 0.66 7.71
N ASP A 51 -3.18 0.93 8.80
CA ASP A 51 -3.00 0.22 10.07
C ASP A 51 -4.28 0.37 10.92
N PRO A 52 -4.79 -0.71 11.54
CA PRO A 52 -5.94 -0.63 12.44
C PRO A 52 -5.74 0.35 13.60
N ARG A 53 -4.51 0.54 14.02
CA ARG A 53 -4.14 1.40 15.14
C ARG A 53 -3.44 2.66 14.65
N LYS A 54 -3.65 3.77 15.35
CA LYS A 54 -2.87 4.99 15.16
C LYS A 54 -1.50 4.86 15.83
N THR A 55 -0.61 4.07 15.21
CA THR A 55 0.76 3.83 15.66
C THR A 55 1.62 5.09 15.61
N GLU A 56 2.86 5.03 16.13
CA GLU A 56 3.82 6.13 16.04
C GLU A 56 4.12 6.51 14.59
N THR A 57 4.15 5.53 13.68
CA THR A 57 4.30 5.77 12.24
C THR A 57 3.05 6.41 11.65
N ALA A 58 1.87 5.94 12.04
CA ALA A 58 0.60 6.51 11.58
C ALA A 58 0.38 7.95 12.06
N LYS A 59 1.01 8.36 13.17
CA LYS A 59 0.98 9.76 13.66
C LYS A 59 1.82 10.70 12.78
N LEU A 60 2.79 10.18 12.04
CA LEU A 60 3.61 10.94 11.09
C LEU A 60 2.99 11.00 9.70
N ALA A 61 2.01 10.15 9.42
CA ALA A 61 1.42 10.00 8.09
C ALA A 61 0.58 11.22 7.70
N ASP A 62 0.66 11.60 6.43
CA ASP A 62 -0.24 12.57 5.81
C ASP A 62 -1.65 12.00 5.71
N ILE A 63 -1.74 10.69 5.41
CA ILE A 63 -3.01 9.95 5.36
C ILE A 63 -2.88 8.66 6.19
N HIS A 64 -3.79 8.50 7.14
CA HIS A 64 -3.94 7.24 7.89
C HIS A 64 -5.28 6.60 7.55
N LEU A 65 -5.22 5.36 7.06
CA LEU A 65 -6.38 4.52 6.79
C LEU A 65 -6.55 3.49 7.94
N PRO A 66 -7.46 3.73 8.89
CA PRO A 66 -7.70 2.83 10.04
C PRO A 66 -8.51 1.61 9.61
N ILE A 67 -7.88 0.70 8.91
CA ILE A 67 -8.51 -0.47 8.33
C ILE A 67 -9.06 -1.42 9.39
N ARG A 68 -10.18 -2.10 9.10
CA ARG A 68 -10.66 -3.22 9.90
C ARG A 68 -9.63 -4.35 9.85
N PRO A 69 -9.19 -4.92 11.00
CA PRO A 69 -8.25 -6.03 11.00
C PRO A 69 -8.70 -7.21 10.14
N GLY A 70 -7.77 -7.77 9.36
CA GLY A 70 -8.01 -8.94 8.51
C GLY A 70 -8.73 -8.64 7.19
N THR A 71 -8.84 -7.37 6.78
CA THR A 71 -9.44 -6.98 5.50
C THR A 71 -8.43 -6.40 4.50
N ASP A 72 -7.13 -6.53 4.78
CA ASP A 72 -6.05 -5.99 3.96
C ASP A 72 -6.10 -6.50 2.51
N ALA A 73 -6.32 -7.81 2.32
CA ALA A 73 -6.46 -8.41 0.98
C ALA A 73 -7.65 -7.83 0.20
N LEU A 74 -8.76 -7.50 0.88
CA LEU A 74 -9.91 -6.84 0.25
C LEU A 74 -9.56 -5.43 -0.19
N LEU A 75 -8.82 -4.69 0.65
CA LEU A 75 -8.37 -3.34 0.30
C LEU A 75 -7.42 -3.37 -0.89
N LEU A 76 -6.41 -4.24 -0.87
CA LEU A 76 -5.46 -4.39 -1.98
C LEU A 76 -6.18 -4.75 -3.29
N LYS A 77 -7.14 -5.69 -3.23
CA LYS A 77 -7.96 -6.05 -4.39
C LYS A 77 -8.81 -4.89 -4.88
N ALA A 78 -9.38 -4.08 -3.98
CA ALA A 78 -10.12 -2.88 -4.33
C ALA A 78 -9.23 -1.83 -5.00
N MET A 79 -8.02 -1.62 -4.49
CA MET A 79 -7.05 -0.71 -5.09
C MET A 79 -6.65 -1.14 -6.50
N ILE A 80 -6.35 -2.43 -6.72
CA ILE A 80 -6.05 -2.98 -8.06
C ILE A 80 -7.24 -2.77 -9.00
N SER A 81 -8.46 -3.08 -8.54
CA SER A 81 -9.68 -2.87 -9.33
C SER A 81 -9.86 -1.40 -9.73
N LEU A 82 -9.59 -0.46 -8.81
CA LEU A 82 -9.65 0.97 -9.09
C LEU A 82 -8.60 1.39 -10.12
N ILE A 83 -7.35 0.92 -9.98
CA ILE A 83 -6.27 1.21 -10.94
C ILE A 83 -6.69 0.81 -12.36
N LEU A 84 -7.26 -0.39 -12.52
CA LEU A 84 -7.67 -0.90 -13.83
C LEU A 84 -8.90 -0.17 -14.39
N LYS A 85 -9.90 0.11 -13.54
CA LYS A 85 -11.13 0.80 -13.96
C LYS A 85 -10.90 2.27 -14.35
N GLU A 86 -9.96 2.92 -13.68
CA GLU A 86 -9.62 4.33 -13.92
C GLU A 86 -8.49 4.50 -14.96
N GLY A 87 -7.87 3.39 -15.41
CA GLY A 87 -6.80 3.41 -16.40
C GLY A 87 -5.49 4.00 -15.88
N TRP A 88 -5.20 3.82 -14.60
CA TRP A 88 -3.97 4.32 -13.94
C TRP A 88 -2.80 3.35 -14.02
N GLU A 89 -3.00 2.17 -14.61
CA GLU A 89 -1.92 1.18 -14.81
C GLU A 89 -0.88 1.66 -15.82
N ASN A 90 0.39 1.33 -15.59
CA ASN A 90 1.44 1.51 -16.58
C ASN A 90 1.38 0.38 -17.61
N LYS A 91 0.65 0.61 -18.71
CA LYS A 91 0.40 -0.39 -19.76
C LYS A 91 1.66 -0.84 -20.47
N GLU A 92 2.59 0.07 -20.70
CA GLU A 92 3.88 -0.24 -21.34
C GLU A 92 4.71 -1.18 -20.44
N TYR A 93 4.82 -0.83 -19.16
CA TYR A 93 5.51 -1.69 -18.19
C TYR A 93 4.87 -3.09 -18.08
N LEU A 94 3.54 -3.16 -18.03
CA LEU A 94 2.81 -4.43 -17.96
C LEU A 94 3.06 -5.29 -19.21
N ALA A 95 3.07 -4.69 -20.40
CA ALA A 95 3.31 -5.40 -21.64
C ALA A 95 4.74 -5.96 -21.72
N ASP A 96 5.74 -5.18 -21.30
CA ASP A 96 7.15 -5.53 -21.47
C ASP A 96 7.71 -6.40 -20.34
N HIS A 97 7.15 -6.31 -19.13
CA HIS A 97 7.76 -6.89 -17.93
C HIS A 97 6.86 -7.89 -17.19
N THR A 98 5.65 -8.17 -17.68
CA THR A 98 4.77 -9.15 -17.03
C THR A 98 4.27 -10.23 -17.99
N SER A 99 3.91 -11.38 -17.44
CA SER A 99 3.24 -12.46 -18.19
C SER A 99 1.99 -12.92 -17.46
N GLY A 100 0.95 -13.31 -18.20
CA GLY A 100 -0.29 -13.83 -17.63
C GLY A 100 -1.23 -12.77 -17.05
N PHE A 101 -0.95 -11.47 -17.21
CA PHE A 101 -1.80 -10.40 -16.68
C PHE A 101 -3.24 -10.48 -17.20
N ASP A 102 -3.43 -10.74 -18.50
CA ASP A 102 -4.75 -10.81 -19.12
C ASP A 102 -5.63 -11.92 -18.52
N SER A 103 -5.02 -13.01 -18.07
CA SER A 103 -5.75 -14.15 -17.47
C SER A 103 -6.35 -13.81 -16.09
N VAL A 104 -5.77 -12.87 -15.37
CA VAL A 104 -6.23 -12.46 -14.03
C VAL A 104 -6.99 -11.14 -14.03
N LYS A 105 -6.88 -10.35 -15.10
CA LYS A 105 -7.46 -9.01 -15.22
C LYS A 105 -8.98 -9.00 -14.94
N SER A 106 -9.71 -9.96 -15.48
CA SER A 106 -11.16 -10.08 -15.29
C SER A 106 -11.59 -10.24 -13.82
N CYS A 107 -10.72 -10.84 -12.98
CA CYS A 107 -10.98 -10.99 -11.55
C CYS A 107 -11.04 -9.64 -10.82
N PHE A 108 -10.38 -8.62 -11.36
CA PHE A 108 -10.33 -7.28 -10.78
C PHE A 108 -11.33 -6.33 -11.44
N GLU A 109 -11.52 -6.42 -12.76
CA GLU A 109 -12.45 -5.55 -13.49
C GLU A 109 -13.90 -5.70 -13.01
N ASN A 110 -14.32 -6.94 -12.71
CA ASN A 110 -15.67 -7.24 -12.21
C ASN A 110 -15.79 -7.12 -10.69
N PHE A 111 -14.74 -6.72 -10.00
CA PHE A 111 -14.74 -6.65 -8.54
C PHE A 111 -15.45 -5.38 -8.04
N ASP A 112 -16.33 -5.53 -7.05
CA ASP A 112 -17.00 -4.41 -6.40
C ASP A 112 -16.07 -3.76 -5.35
N ALA A 113 -15.24 -2.83 -5.83
CA ALA A 113 -14.30 -2.09 -4.99
C ALA A 113 -15.01 -1.26 -3.91
N ARG A 114 -16.22 -0.73 -4.19
CA ARG A 114 -16.97 0.08 -3.22
C ARG A 114 -17.47 -0.76 -2.05
N ALA A 115 -18.04 -1.92 -2.32
CA ALA A 115 -18.48 -2.87 -1.28
C ALA A 115 -17.29 -3.38 -0.44
N ALA A 116 -16.14 -3.64 -1.10
CA ALA A 116 -14.92 -4.07 -0.42
C ALA A 116 -14.38 -2.99 0.53
N VAL A 117 -14.25 -1.75 0.07
CA VAL A 117 -13.80 -0.62 0.89
C VAL A 117 -14.74 -0.38 2.08
N LYS A 118 -16.05 -0.47 1.87
CA LYS A 118 -17.04 -0.42 2.97
C LYS A 118 -16.83 -1.55 3.99
N THR A 119 -16.49 -2.75 3.53
CA THR A 119 -16.18 -3.90 4.41
C THR A 119 -14.90 -3.64 5.21
N CYS A 120 -13.92 -2.93 4.63
CA CYS A 120 -12.70 -2.48 5.31
C CYS A 120 -12.96 -1.38 6.35
N ASN A 121 -14.18 -0.85 6.44
CA ASN A 121 -14.57 0.29 7.30
C ASN A 121 -13.81 1.57 6.94
N LEU A 122 -13.57 1.81 5.64
CA LEU A 122 -12.87 2.96 5.12
C LEU A 122 -13.81 3.82 4.24
N ASP A 123 -13.43 5.10 4.08
CA ASP A 123 -14.07 6.00 3.14
C ASP A 123 -13.61 5.69 1.71
N PHE A 124 -14.57 5.59 0.78
CA PHE A 124 -14.29 5.20 -0.59
C PHE A 124 -13.50 6.27 -1.37
N ASP A 125 -13.84 7.53 -1.19
CA ASP A 125 -13.20 8.62 -1.94
C ASP A 125 -11.77 8.83 -1.44
N GLN A 126 -11.54 8.63 -0.13
CA GLN A 126 -10.20 8.64 0.44
C GLN A 126 -9.35 7.47 -0.10
N VAL A 127 -9.89 6.25 -0.16
CA VAL A 127 -9.18 5.09 -0.73
C VAL A 127 -8.91 5.29 -2.21
N ARG A 128 -9.87 5.84 -2.97
CA ARG A 128 -9.69 6.14 -4.39
C ARG A 128 -8.55 7.15 -4.60
N GLU A 129 -8.49 8.21 -3.81
CA GLU A 129 -7.42 9.20 -3.89
C GLU A 129 -6.06 8.62 -3.52
N VAL A 130 -5.98 7.84 -2.43
CA VAL A 130 -4.75 7.12 -2.05
C VAL A 130 -4.28 6.21 -3.18
N THR A 131 -5.20 5.47 -3.80
CA THR A 131 -4.91 4.57 -4.91
C THR A 131 -4.38 5.33 -6.13
N ARG A 132 -4.99 6.47 -6.47
CA ARG A 132 -4.55 7.34 -7.55
C ARG A 132 -3.13 7.85 -7.31
N LEU A 133 -2.87 8.39 -6.12
CA LEU A 133 -1.55 8.90 -5.75
C LEU A 133 -0.48 7.81 -5.86
N TYR A 134 -0.78 6.61 -5.35
CA TYR A 134 0.12 5.46 -5.42
C TYR A 134 0.39 5.00 -6.86
N ALA A 135 -0.63 4.95 -7.70
CA ALA A 135 -0.51 4.44 -9.07
C ALA A 135 0.14 5.43 -10.05
N THR A 136 -0.02 6.76 -9.82
CA THR A 136 0.38 7.79 -10.79
C THR A 136 1.64 8.55 -10.41
N ARG A 137 2.18 8.35 -9.21
CA ARG A 137 3.42 8.98 -8.75
C ARG A 137 4.52 7.93 -8.58
N LYS A 138 5.76 8.39 -8.39
CA LYS A 138 6.88 7.50 -8.05
C LYS A 138 6.69 6.97 -6.63
N SER A 139 6.20 5.74 -6.54
CA SER A 139 5.71 5.15 -5.30
C SER A 139 6.51 3.93 -4.86
N SER A 140 6.57 3.74 -3.54
CA SER A 140 7.09 2.52 -2.93
C SER A 140 6.07 1.95 -1.95
N LEU A 141 6.02 0.63 -1.87
CA LEU A 141 5.18 -0.11 -0.92
C LEU A 141 6.05 -0.76 0.16
N ARG A 142 5.65 -0.60 1.41
CA ARG A 142 6.18 -1.39 2.53
C ARG A 142 5.05 -2.13 3.22
N TYR A 143 5.18 -3.42 3.35
CA TYR A 143 4.30 -4.27 4.15
C TYR A 143 5.13 -5.06 5.17
N ASP A 144 4.50 -5.53 6.25
CA ASP A 144 5.18 -6.24 7.31
C ASP A 144 4.24 -7.19 8.08
N LEU A 145 4.74 -7.69 9.19
CA LEU A 145 4.12 -8.69 10.06
C LEU A 145 2.64 -8.43 10.37
N GLY A 146 2.23 -7.16 10.48
CA GLY A 146 0.81 -6.80 10.65
C GLY A 146 -0.10 -7.36 9.57
N LEU A 147 0.40 -7.46 8.34
CA LEU A 147 -0.30 -8.07 7.21
C LEU A 147 -0.31 -9.61 7.29
N PHE A 148 0.80 -10.21 7.75
CA PHE A 148 0.99 -11.65 7.74
C PHE A 148 0.47 -12.37 8.99
N MET A 149 0.25 -11.67 10.10
CA MET A 149 -0.20 -12.29 11.36
C MET A 149 -1.71 -12.48 11.46
N GLY A 150 -2.46 -12.24 10.40
CA GLY A 150 -3.90 -12.43 10.34
C GLY A 150 -4.29 -13.91 10.14
N ARG A 151 -5.58 -14.23 10.41
CA ARG A 151 -6.14 -15.59 10.26
C ARG A 151 -6.02 -16.18 8.85
N HIS A 152 -5.88 -15.30 7.84
CA HIS A 152 -5.73 -15.64 6.43
C HIS A 152 -4.44 -15.07 5.84
N SER A 153 -3.35 -15.19 6.59
CA SER A 153 -2.04 -14.61 6.21
C SER A 153 -1.56 -15.05 4.82
N GLY A 154 -1.83 -16.29 4.41
CA GLY A 154 -1.49 -16.79 3.08
C GLY A 154 -2.26 -16.15 1.91
N LEU A 155 -3.34 -15.39 2.18
CA LEU A 155 -4.07 -14.62 1.17
C LEU A 155 -3.56 -13.17 1.07
N ASN A 156 -2.72 -12.75 2.01
CA ASN A 156 -2.18 -11.39 2.09
C ASN A 156 -0.76 -11.30 1.54
N SER A 157 -0.15 -12.44 1.19
CA SER A 157 1.22 -12.54 0.68
C SER A 157 1.31 -12.58 -0.85
#